data_a7ae0ba787c4e8764b0a76a00eee2972
#
_entry.id   a7ae0ba787c4e8764b0a76a00eee2972
#
_cell.length_a   1.000
_cell.length_b   1.000
_cell.length_c   1.000
_cell.angle_alpha   90.00
_cell.angle_beta   90.00
_cell.angle_gamma   90.00
#
_symmetry.space_group_name_H-M   'P 1'
#
loop_
_entity.id
_entity.type
_entity.pdbx_description
1 polymer ?
#
loop_
_entity_poly.entity_id
_entity_poly.type
_entity_poly.pdbx_seq_one_letter_code
_entity_poly.pdbx_strand_id
1 'polypeptide(L)'
;MAKKIQVEMPSAAEILKHVDADGKLAIRAMLHCASDAIELPKAGGRPALIVRVTAAADEDNANAAVIALIAKSIGRPKSAVTILKGETSRDKTLQIER
;
A
#
# COMPACT_ATOMS: atom_id res chain seq x y z
N MET A 1 -20.25 -19.41 16.76
CA MET A 1 -20.31 -18.81 15.51
C MET A 1 -18.95 -18.71 14.87
N ALA A 2 -18.90 -19.01 13.65
CA ALA A 2 -17.66 -18.96 12.97
C ALA A 2 -17.19 -17.52 12.88
N LYS A 3 -16.03 -17.30 13.42
CA LYS A 3 -15.47 -16.01 13.34
C LYS A 3 -14.90 -15.81 11.96
N LYS A 4 -15.43 -14.85 11.29
CA LYS A 4 -14.91 -14.52 10.01
C LYS A 4 -13.52 -13.92 10.17
N ILE A 5 -12.57 -14.46 9.47
CA ILE A 5 -11.25 -13.87 9.51
C ILE A 5 -11.29 -12.63 8.64
N GLN A 6 -11.14 -11.50 9.28
CA GLN A 6 -11.10 -10.25 8.56
C GLN A 6 -9.69 -9.71 8.65
N VAL A 7 -9.17 -9.31 7.51
CA VAL A 7 -7.91 -8.61 7.50
C VAL A 7 -8.25 -7.17 7.84
N GLU A 8 -7.90 -6.77 9.04
CA GLU A 8 -8.15 -5.40 9.45
C GLU A 8 -7.15 -4.50 8.78
N MET A 9 -7.67 -3.49 8.12
CA MET A 9 -6.81 -2.50 7.50
C MET A 9 -6.27 -1.57 8.58
N PRO A 10 -4.99 -1.21 8.51
CA PRO A 10 -4.45 -0.22 9.43
C PRO A 10 -5.19 1.10 9.28
N SER A 11 -5.21 1.89 10.33
CA SER A 11 -5.80 3.21 10.26
C SER A 11 -4.93 4.13 9.41
N ALA A 12 -5.53 5.23 8.94
CA ALA A 12 -4.77 6.23 8.19
C ALA A 12 -3.58 6.72 9.00
N ALA A 13 -3.76 6.94 10.29
CA ALA A 13 -2.68 7.42 11.16
C ALA A 13 -1.53 6.42 11.22
N GLU A 14 -1.84 5.12 11.26
CA GLU A 14 -0.81 4.10 11.30
C GLU A 14 -0.01 4.04 10.01
N ILE A 15 -0.69 4.18 8.89
CA ILE A 15 -0.02 4.20 7.59
C ILE A 15 0.86 5.45 7.47
N LEU A 16 0.32 6.60 7.88
CA LEU A 16 1.04 7.85 7.77
C LEU A 16 2.27 7.93 8.67
N LYS A 17 2.31 7.14 9.74
CA LYS A 17 3.51 7.04 10.56
C LYS A 17 4.73 6.55 9.78
N HIS A 18 4.50 5.78 8.74
CA HIS A 18 5.57 5.21 7.94
C HIS A 18 5.96 6.10 6.77
N VAL A 19 5.25 7.20 6.58
CA VAL A 19 5.63 8.21 5.58
C VAL A 19 6.71 9.07 6.21
N ASP A 20 7.84 9.20 5.54
CA ASP A 20 8.95 9.94 6.11
C ASP A 20 8.76 11.46 5.98
N ALA A 21 9.76 12.21 6.44
CA ALA A 21 9.68 13.68 6.42
C ALA A 21 9.54 14.25 5.02
N ASP A 22 10.01 13.53 4.03
CA ASP A 22 9.92 13.95 2.63
C ASP A 22 8.64 13.48 1.95
N GLY A 23 7.76 12.81 2.69
CA GLY A 23 6.51 12.31 2.14
C GLY A 23 6.64 10.99 1.41
N LYS A 24 7.73 10.26 1.62
CA LYS A 24 7.97 9.00 0.93
C LYS A 24 7.52 7.82 1.77
N LEU A 25 6.92 6.85 1.10
CA LEU A 25 6.41 5.65 1.74
C LEU A 25 6.92 4.44 0.98
N ALA A 26 7.67 3.58 1.65
CA ALA A 26 8.15 2.33 1.06
C ALA A 26 7.07 1.26 1.19
N ILE A 27 6.79 0.57 0.11
CA ILE A 27 5.82 -0.52 0.10
C ILE A 27 6.36 -1.71 -0.69
N ARG A 28 5.77 -2.87 -0.42
CA ARG A 28 5.97 -4.06 -1.24
C ARG A 28 4.61 -4.48 -1.75
N ALA A 29 4.45 -4.52 -3.06
CA ALA A 29 3.18 -4.87 -3.69
C ALA A 29 3.10 -6.36 -3.92
N MET A 30 1.96 -6.97 -3.59
CA MET A 30 1.68 -8.37 -3.86
C MET A 30 0.43 -8.45 -4.71
N LEU A 31 0.57 -9.08 -5.87
CA LEU A 31 -0.50 -9.15 -6.86
C LEU A 31 -1.26 -10.46 -6.78
N HIS A 32 -2.38 -10.52 -7.45
CA HIS A 32 -3.21 -11.74 -7.51
C HIS A 32 -3.64 -12.24 -6.13
N CYS A 33 -3.83 -11.34 -5.20
CA CYS A 33 -4.28 -11.72 -3.86
C CYS A 33 -5.80 -11.92 -3.85
N ALA A 34 -6.28 -12.64 -2.86
CA ALA A 34 -7.70 -12.91 -2.75
C ALA A 34 -8.51 -11.65 -2.44
N SER A 35 -7.89 -10.70 -1.75
CA SER A 35 -8.55 -9.43 -1.43
C SER A 35 -7.51 -8.35 -1.25
N ASP A 36 -7.95 -7.11 -1.38
CA ASP A 36 -7.09 -5.97 -1.14
C ASP A 36 -6.85 -5.81 0.36
N ALA A 37 -5.60 -5.56 0.73
CA ALA A 37 -5.25 -5.38 2.13
C ALA A 37 -3.92 -4.65 2.26
N ILE A 38 -3.72 -4.01 3.40
CA ILE A 38 -2.45 -3.38 3.74
C ILE A 38 -2.00 -3.94 5.07
N GLU A 39 -0.74 -4.36 5.14
CA GLU A 39 -0.14 -4.85 6.38
C GLU A 39 1.01 -3.94 6.79
N LEU A 40 1.07 -3.62 8.06
CA LEU A 40 2.15 -2.81 8.60
C LEU A 40 3.43 -3.62 8.67
N PRO A 41 4.60 -2.96 8.63
CA PRO A 41 5.87 -3.66 8.76
C PRO A 41 5.95 -4.36 10.12
N LYS A 42 6.53 -5.54 10.12
CA LYS A 42 6.74 -6.28 11.37
C LYS A 42 8.04 -5.84 12.01
N ALA A 43 8.07 -5.92 13.33
CA ALA A 43 9.28 -5.63 14.06
C ALA A 43 10.39 -6.59 13.61
N GLY A 44 11.55 -6.02 13.30
CA GLY A 44 12.68 -6.81 12.81
C GLY A 44 12.63 -7.14 11.35
N GLY A 45 11.56 -6.77 10.65
CA GLY A 45 11.46 -6.99 9.21
C GLY A 45 11.82 -5.73 8.44
N ARG A 46 11.54 -5.77 7.14
CA ARG A 46 11.79 -4.61 6.30
C ARG A 46 10.84 -3.48 6.67
N PRO A 47 11.29 -2.24 6.64
CA PRO A 47 10.43 -1.10 6.98
C PRO A 47 9.55 -0.70 5.80
N ALA A 48 8.80 -1.65 5.27
CA ALA A 48 7.92 -1.40 4.13
C ALA A 48 6.56 -2.01 4.39
N LEU A 49 5.50 -1.29 4.03
CA LEU A 49 4.16 -1.83 4.11
C LEU A 49 3.97 -2.89 3.04
N ILE A 50 3.20 -3.92 3.37
CA ILE A 50 2.80 -4.90 2.38
C ILE A 50 1.43 -4.49 1.86
N VAL A 51 1.35 -4.25 0.55
CA VAL A 51 0.10 -3.84 -0.10
C VAL A 51 -0.35 -4.99 -0.99
N ARG A 52 -1.43 -5.64 -0.59
CA ARG A 52 -1.99 -6.76 -1.34
C ARG A 52 -3.10 -6.25 -2.22
N VAL A 53 -3.06 -6.61 -3.50
CA VAL A 53 -4.10 -6.21 -4.44
C VAL A 53 -4.57 -7.42 -5.25
N THR A 54 -5.83 -7.38 -5.64
CA THR A 54 -6.41 -8.44 -6.45
C THR A 54 -6.08 -8.28 -7.92
N ALA A 55 -5.47 -7.16 -8.30
CA ALA A 55 -5.18 -6.85 -9.69
C ALA A 55 -4.27 -7.87 -10.35
N ALA A 56 -4.40 -8.03 -11.64
CA ALA A 56 -3.55 -8.89 -12.44
C ALA A 56 -2.14 -8.31 -12.55
N ALA A 57 -1.22 -9.09 -13.07
CA ALA A 57 0.19 -8.72 -13.17
C ALA A 57 0.51 -7.66 -14.22
N ASP A 58 -0.50 -7.05 -14.80
CA ASP A 58 -0.32 -5.91 -15.70
C ASP A 58 0.15 -4.73 -14.87
N GLU A 59 1.30 -4.19 -15.23
CA GLU A 59 1.92 -3.10 -14.46
C GLU A 59 1.01 -1.91 -14.26
N ASP A 60 0.33 -1.48 -15.30
CA ASP A 60 -0.53 -0.29 -15.22
C ASP A 60 -1.69 -0.53 -14.27
N ASN A 61 -2.30 -1.70 -14.36
CA ASN A 61 -3.41 -2.04 -13.47
C ASN A 61 -2.95 -2.22 -12.05
N ALA A 62 -1.80 -2.86 -11.86
CA ALA A 62 -1.25 -3.09 -10.53
C ALA A 62 -0.90 -1.77 -9.85
N ASN A 63 -0.23 -0.89 -10.57
CA ASN A 63 0.15 0.41 -10.02
C ASN A 63 -1.08 1.25 -9.68
N ALA A 64 -2.06 1.26 -10.57
CA ALA A 64 -3.31 1.98 -10.31
C ALA A 64 -4.03 1.42 -9.09
N ALA A 65 -4.04 0.09 -8.93
CA ALA A 65 -4.68 -0.54 -7.79
C ALA A 65 -3.97 -0.19 -6.48
N VAL A 66 -2.64 -0.18 -6.49
CA VAL A 66 -1.85 0.19 -5.31
C VAL A 66 -2.14 1.64 -4.93
N ILE A 67 -2.11 2.55 -5.89
CA ILE A 67 -2.37 3.96 -5.64
C ILE A 67 -3.78 4.15 -5.07
N ALA A 68 -4.77 3.50 -5.68
CA ALA A 68 -6.15 3.62 -5.22
C ALA A 68 -6.33 3.12 -3.80
N LEU A 69 -5.71 1.98 -3.48
CA LEU A 69 -5.84 1.39 -2.15
C LEU A 69 -5.18 2.28 -1.09
N ILE A 70 -3.98 2.75 -1.36
CA ILE A 70 -3.28 3.62 -0.42
C ILE A 70 -4.05 4.93 -0.24
N ALA A 71 -4.47 5.57 -1.32
CA ALA A 71 -5.19 6.84 -1.25
C ALA A 71 -6.47 6.70 -0.44
N LYS A 72 -7.23 5.64 -0.69
CA LYS A 72 -8.47 5.39 0.04
C LYS A 72 -8.18 5.18 1.51
N SER A 73 -7.12 4.43 1.82
CA SER A 73 -6.80 4.07 3.20
C SER A 73 -6.35 5.26 4.03
N ILE A 74 -5.75 6.27 3.40
CA ILE A 74 -5.32 7.47 4.11
C ILE A 74 -6.28 8.64 3.94
N GLY A 75 -7.39 8.43 3.23
CA GLY A 75 -8.41 9.46 3.06
C GLY A 75 -7.98 10.60 2.15
N ARG A 76 -7.16 10.30 1.15
CA ARG A 76 -6.68 11.30 0.19
C ARG A 76 -7.09 10.94 -1.21
N PRO A 77 -7.14 11.91 -2.13
CA PRO A 77 -7.42 11.61 -3.54
C PRO A 77 -6.24 10.86 -4.16
N LYS A 78 -6.51 10.13 -5.23
CA LYS A 78 -5.48 9.38 -5.93
C LYS A 78 -4.35 10.27 -6.41
N SER A 79 -4.65 11.50 -6.76
CA SER A 79 -3.64 12.45 -7.22
C SER A 79 -2.61 12.80 -6.16
N ALA A 80 -2.91 12.51 -4.89
CA ALA A 80 -1.97 12.74 -3.80
C ALA A 80 -0.96 11.62 -3.64
N VAL A 81 -1.08 10.54 -4.41
CA VAL A 81 -0.18 9.39 -4.32
C VAL A 81 0.48 9.16 -5.68
N THR A 82 1.80 9.18 -5.70
CA THR A 82 2.58 9.01 -6.93
C THR A 82 3.64 7.94 -6.69
N ILE A 83 3.90 7.11 -7.70
CA ILE A 83 4.98 6.14 -7.61
C ILE A 83 6.25 6.80 -8.09
N LEU A 84 7.24 6.89 -7.20
CA LEU A 84 8.53 7.51 -7.54
C LEU A 84 9.51 6.50 -8.10
N LYS A 85 9.51 5.28 -7.55
CA LYS A 85 10.46 4.25 -7.94
C LYS A 85 9.76 2.91 -7.91
N GLY A 86 10.26 1.99 -8.71
CA GLY A 86 9.80 0.62 -8.67
C GLY A 86 8.50 0.38 -9.43
N GLU A 87 8.25 1.14 -10.51
CA GLU A 87 7.02 0.98 -11.28
C GLU A 87 6.86 -0.44 -11.80
N THR A 88 7.96 -1.10 -12.11
CA THR A 88 7.94 -2.47 -12.62
C THR A 88 8.40 -3.48 -11.58
N SER A 89 8.53 -3.05 -10.34
CA SER A 89 9.05 -3.87 -9.25
C SER A 89 7.98 -4.08 -8.18
N ARG A 90 8.15 -5.12 -7.37
CA ARG A 90 7.30 -5.32 -6.21
C ARG A 90 7.62 -4.30 -5.12
N ASP A 91 8.87 -3.91 -5.02
CA ASP A 91 9.29 -2.92 -4.03
C ASP A 91 9.15 -1.55 -4.66
N LYS A 92 8.26 -0.74 -4.10
CA LYS A 92 7.94 0.57 -4.66
C LYS A 92 8.10 1.65 -3.61
N THR A 93 8.46 2.84 -4.07
CA THR A 93 8.48 4.02 -3.22
C THR A 93 7.42 4.98 -3.72
N LEU A 94 6.53 5.36 -2.83
CA LEU A 94 5.44 6.28 -3.17
C LEU A 94 5.73 7.65 -2.59
N GLN A 95 5.24 8.68 -3.28
CA GLN A 95 5.24 10.04 -2.77
C GLN A 95 3.81 10.34 -2.34
N ILE A 96 3.65 10.73 -1.09
CA ILE A 96 2.35 11.06 -0.52
C ILE A 96 2.32 12.56 -0.29
N GLU A 97 1.37 13.23 -0.90
CA GLU A 97 1.15 14.66 -0.68
C GLU A 97 0.27 14.83 0.54
N ARG A 98 0.62 15.77 1.36
CA ARG A 98 -0.13 16.07 2.56
C ARG A 98 -1.04 17.24 2.41
#